data_ea6c7d5f5ef9a84c5966d1a938622e3c
#
_entry.id   ea6c7d5f5ef9a84c5966d1a938622e3c
#
_cell.length_a   1.000
_cell.length_b   1.000
_cell.length_c   1.000
_cell.angle_alpha   90.00
_cell.angle_beta   90.00
_cell.angle_gamma   90.00
#
_symmetry.space_group_name_H-M   'P 1'
#
loop_
_entity.id
_entity.type
_entity.pdbx_description
1 polymer ?
#
loop_
_entity_poly.entity_id
_entity_poly.type
_entity_poly.pdbx_seq_one_letter_code
_entity_poly.pdbx_strand_id
1 'polypeptide(L)'
;FFLGSIVLIKNEQDRYADVIDGQQRLTTLSILFAVLADTFDNEDYKMDCKKYLQEKGNVLEGIEAQPRLFLKEKDQPFFHKYIQNIQLDALGQLDPAVLDTEAKLHIQKNCAVLRKSFAEMFSNDDDRLRFTQFLLTRCYLVVVSTPSQESAFRIFTVMNSRGLDLLPTDIIKSTVIG
;
A
#
# COMPACT_ATOMS: atom_id res chain seq x y z
N PHE A 1 -5.00 -11.52 12.03
CA PHE A 1 -3.94 -11.92 11.09
C PHE A 1 -2.88 -10.83 11.03
N PHE A 2 -1.62 -11.25 11.12
CA PHE A 2 -0.49 -10.32 11.00
C PHE A 2 -0.08 -10.19 9.52
N LEU A 3 -0.16 -8.97 8.98
CA LEU A 3 0.19 -8.67 7.59
C LEU A 3 1.66 -8.21 7.42
N GLY A 4 2.39 -8.12 8.51
CA GLY A 4 3.78 -7.69 8.52
C GLY A 4 3.99 -6.32 9.16
N SER A 5 5.16 -5.75 8.92
CA SER A 5 5.59 -4.47 9.49
C SER A 5 5.85 -3.43 8.41
N ILE A 6 5.77 -2.18 8.81
CA ILE A 6 6.12 -1.01 8.01
C ILE A 6 7.12 -0.17 8.81
N VAL A 7 8.19 0.29 8.19
CA VAL A 7 9.17 1.19 8.80
C VAL A 7 9.07 2.55 8.13
N LEU A 8 8.86 3.58 8.93
CA LEU A 8 8.66 4.95 8.48
C LEU A 8 9.72 5.89 9.07
N ILE A 9 10.10 6.89 8.28
CA ILE A 9 10.72 8.11 8.80
C ILE A 9 9.63 9.17 8.87
N LYS A 10 9.41 9.71 10.07
CA LYS A 10 8.41 10.75 10.31
C LYS A 10 8.76 11.58 11.54
N ASN A 11 8.82 12.88 11.40
CA ASN A 11 8.83 13.78 12.56
C ASN A 11 7.39 14.00 13.05
N GLU A 12 7.24 14.36 14.33
CA GLU A 12 5.92 14.54 14.95
C GLU A 12 5.06 15.60 14.26
N GLN A 13 5.69 16.64 13.70
CA GLN A 13 5.02 17.76 13.04
C GLN A 13 4.77 17.53 11.54
N ASP A 14 5.38 16.50 10.95
CA ASP A 14 5.25 16.23 9.53
C ASP A 14 3.89 15.59 9.22
N ARG A 15 3.23 16.08 8.20
CA ARG A 15 2.00 15.47 7.68
C ARG A 15 2.27 14.15 6.98
N TYR A 16 3.42 14.03 6.34
CA TYR A 16 3.83 12.87 5.55
C TYR A 16 4.94 12.10 6.25
N ALA A 17 5.06 10.85 5.87
CA ALA A 17 6.12 9.96 6.31
C ALA A 17 6.78 9.30 5.08
N ASP A 18 8.09 9.14 5.13
CA ASP A 18 8.82 8.36 4.15
C ASP A 18 8.78 6.88 4.51
N VAL A 19 8.41 6.04 3.55
CA VAL A 19 8.33 4.59 3.75
C VAL A 19 9.68 3.96 3.42
N ILE A 20 10.38 3.45 4.44
CA ILE A 20 11.66 2.75 4.29
C ILE A 20 11.44 1.27 3.99
N ASP A 21 10.50 0.63 4.69
CA ASP A 21 10.09 -0.75 4.43
C ASP A 21 8.56 -0.86 4.40
N GLY A 22 8.06 -1.83 3.62
CA GLY A 22 6.64 -2.09 3.47
C GLY A 22 5.98 -1.38 2.27
N GLN A 23 6.75 -0.76 1.37
CA GLN A 23 6.22 -0.08 0.16
C GLN A 23 5.34 -1.00 -0.69
N GLN A 24 5.79 -2.22 -0.96
CA GLN A 24 5.00 -3.20 -1.74
C GLN A 24 3.71 -3.59 -1.02
N ARG A 25 3.75 -3.70 0.31
CA ARG A 25 2.60 -4.02 1.16
C ARG A 25 1.54 -2.94 1.08
N LEU A 26 1.94 -1.68 1.22
CA LEU A 26 1.05 -0.53 1.09
C LEU A 26 0.47 -0.41 -0.32
N THR A 27 1.28 -0.62 -1.35
CA THR A 27 0.84 -0.63 -2.74
C THR A 27 -0.20 -1.73 -2.99
N THR A 28 0.05 -2.94 -2.50
CA THR A 28 -0.88 -4.07 -2.64
C THR A 28 -2.19 -3.82 -1.91
N LEU A 29 -2.15 -3.27 -0.69
CA LEU A 29 -3.35 -2.88 0.06
C LEU A 29 -4.14 -1.78 -0.66
N SER A 30 -3.46 -0.81 -1.27
CA SER A 30 -4.13 0.22 -2.08
C SER A 30 -4.83 -0.41 -3.30
N ILE A 31 -4.18 -1.34 -4.01
CA ILE A 31 -4.81 -2.05 -5.13
C ILE A 31 -6.02 -2.85 -4.63
N LEU A 32 -5.91 -3.52 -3.48
CA LEU A 32 -7.00 -4.26 -2.86
C LEU A 32 -8.21 -3.38 -2.57
N PHE A 33 -8.02 -2.20 -1.97
CA PHE A 33 -9.12 -1.26 -1.72
C PHE A 33 -9.70 -0.67 -3.00
N ALA A 34 -8.89 -0.46 -4.04
CA ALA A 34 -9.38 -0.05 -5.36
C ALA A 34 -10.27 -1.13 -5.98
N VAL A 35 -9.85 -2.40 -5.91
CA VAL A 35 -10.64 -3.54 -6.41
C VAL A 35 -11.93 -3.70 -5.61
N LEU A 36 -11.89 -3.58 -4.28
CA LEU A 36 -13.09 -3.59 -3.44
C LEU A 36 -14.06 -2.48 -3.85
N ALA A 37 -13.57 -1.25 -4.00
CA ALA A 37 -14.40 -0.14 -4.43
C ALA A 37 -15.01 -0.35 -5.82
N ASP A 38 -14.28 -0.99 -6.74
CA ASP A 38 -14.75 -1.30 -8.10
C ASP A 38 -15.81 -2.42 -8.12
N THR A 39 -15.72 -3.36 -7.19
CA THR A 39 -16.58 -4.56 -7.19
C THR A 39 -17.86 -4.44 -6.37
N PHE A 40 -17.96 -3.50 -5.43
CA PHE A 40 -19.20 -3.25 -4.71
C PHE A 40 -20.28 -2.70 -5.65
N ASP A 41 -21.52 -3.12 -5.48
CA ASP A 41 -22.69 -2.53 -6.15
C ASP A 41 -23.22 -1.33 -5.36
N ASN A 42 -23.10 -1.35 -4.03
CA ASN A 42 -23.54 -0.27 -3.14
C ASN A 42 -22.57 0.93 -3.16
N GLU A 43 -23.08 2.12 -3.52
CA GLU A 43 -22.27 3.34 -3.64
C GLU A 43 -21.67 3.83 -2.31
N ASP A 44 -22.34 3.61 -1.17
CA ASP A 44 -21.79 3.99 0.14
C ASP A 44 -20.56 3.14 0.47
N TYR A 45 -20.58 1.85 0.17
CA TYR A 45 -19.44 0.96 0.37
C TYR A 45 -18.27 1.29 -0.55
N LYS A 46 -18.55 1.66 -1.81
CA LYS A 46 -17.54 2.19 -2.73
C LYS A 46 -16.87 3.44 -2.18
N MET A 47 -17.68 4.38 -1.68
CA MET A 47 -17.18 5.63 -1.11
C MET A 47 -16.33 5.37 0.14
N ASP A 48 -16.73 4.43 0.98
CA ASP A 48 -15.97 4.07 2.17
C ASP A 48 -14.62 3.44 1.80
N CYS A 49 -14.57 2.57 0.81
CA CYS A 49 -13.31 2.02 0.30
C CYS A 49 -12.38 3.11 -0.29
N LYS A 50 -12.93 4.09 -1.00
CA LYS A 50 -12.13 5.23 -1.54
C LYS A 50 -11.41 6.04 -0.46
N LYS A 51 -11.93 6.11 0.76
CA LYS A 51 -11.27 6.80 1.90
C LYS A 51 -9.93 6.19 2.27
N TYR A 52 -9.67 4.92 1.92
CA TYR A 52 -8.38 4.27 2.12
C TYR A 52 -7.36 4.58 1.01
N LEU A 53 -7.81 5.08 -0.13
CA LEU A 53 -6.97 5.48 -1.26
C LEU A 53 -6.63 6.97 -1.25
N GLN A 54 -7.61 7.78 -0.85
CA GLN A 54 -7.51 9.24 -0.90
C GLN A 54 -8.02 9.85 0.43
N GLU A 55 -7.34 10.87 0.87
CA GLU A 55 -7.83 11.74 1.95
C GLU A 55 -8.82 12.74 1.37
N LYS A 56 -10.00 12.80 1.96
CA LYS A 56 -11.00 13.79 1.58
C LYS A 56 -10.51 15.17 2.02
N GLY A 57 -10.39 16.09 1.07
CA GLY A 57 -10.11 17.48 1.38
C GLY A 57 -11.21 18.11 2.24
N ASN A 58 -10.85 19.16 2.96
CA ASN A 58 -11.79 20.01 3.67
C ASN A 58 -11.57 21.45 3.20
N VAL A 59 -12.46 21.95 2.36
CA VAL A 59 -12.37 23.29 1.78
C VAL A 59 -12.40 24.37 2.87
N LEU A 60 -13.14 24.14 3.96
CA LEU A 60 -13.25 25.10 5.08
C LEU A 60 -11.95 25.22 5.87
N GLU A 61 -11.15 24.17 5.87
CA GLU A 61 -9.83 24.11 6.54
C GLU A 61 -8.67 24.36 5.57
N GLY A 62 -8.96 24.63 4.28
CA GLY A 62 -7.94 24.80 3.24
C GLY A 62 -7.17 23.51 2.93
N ILE A 63 -7.75 22.35 3.23
CA ILE A 63 -7.14 21.04 2.98
C ILE A 63 -7.62 20.53 1.63
N GLU A 64 -6.68 20.34 0.71
CA GLU A 64 -6.96 19.69 -0.57
C GLU A 64 -7.08 18.17 -0.43
N ALA A 65 -7.93 17.56 -1.27
CA ALA A 65 -7.98 16.11 -1.39
C ALA A 65 -6.64 15.57 -1.91
N GLN A 66 -6.10 14.55 -1.27
CA GLN A 66 -4.77 14.03 -1.61
C GLN A 66 -4.74 12.50 -1.56
N PRO A 67 -3.91 11.86 -2.40
CA PRO A 67 -3.61 10.45 -2.26
C PRO A 67 -3.02 10.12 -0.88
N ARG A 68 -3.39 8.96 -0.33
CA ARG A 68 -2.81 8.49 0.94
C ARG A 68 -1.44 7.83 0.77
N LEU A 69 -1.12 7.38 -0.43
CA LEU A 69 0.16 6.78 -0.77
C LEU A 69 0.73 7.44 -2.02
N PHE A 70 1.99 7.84 -1.94
CA PHE A 70 2.75 8.34 -3.07
C PHE A 70 3.83 7.34 -3.44
N LEU A 71 3.91 6.99 -4.71
CA LEU A 71 5.00 6.20 -5.26
C LEU A 71 6.13 7.13 -5.74
N LYS A 72 7.20 6.53 -6.28
CA LYS A 72 8.25 7.31 -6.95
C LYS A 72 7.65 8.15 -8.08
N GLU A 73 8.24 9.30 -8.34
CA GLU A 73 7.77 10.30 -9.30
C GLU A 73 7.39 9.69 -10.66
N LYS A 74 8.20 8.77 -11.17
CA LYS A 74 7.97 8.09 -12.45
C LYS A 74 6.69 7.22 -12.47
N ASP A 75 6.32 6.62 -11.35
CA ASP A 75 5.21 5.67 -11.24
C ASP A 75 3.95 6.33 -10.67
N GLN A 76 4.08 7.47 -9.97
CA GLN A 76 2.98 8.14 -9.30
C GLN A 76 1.82 8.52 -10.23
N PRO A 77 2.03 9.15 -11.41
CA PRO A 77 0.91 9.51 -12.30
C PRO A 77 0.10 8.29 -12.75
N PHE A 78 0.79 7.17 -13.02
CA PHE A 78 0.17 5.92 -13.39
C PHE A 78 -0.66 5.32 -12.24
N PHE A 79 -0.07 5.25 -11.05
CA PHE A 79 -0.72 4.73 -9.85
C PHE A 79 -1.94 5.57 -9.47
N HIS A 80 -1.80 6.89 -9.50
CA HIS A 80 -2.88 7.83 -9.23
C HIS A 80 -4.05 7.65 -10.21
N LYS A 81 -3.73 7.64 -11.50
CA LYS A 81 -4.76 7.50 -12.55
C LYS A 81 -5.54 6.21 -12.44
N TYR A 82 -4.84 5.08 -12.36
CA TYR A 82 -5.48 3.77 -12.51
C TYR A 82 -5.95 3.16 -11.20
N ILE A 83 -5.20 3.32 -10.12
CA ILE A 83 -5.52 2.70 -8.82
C ILE A 83 -6.28 3.68 -7.93
N GLN A 84 -5.73 4.85 -7.66
CA GLN A 84 -6.34 5.78 -6.70
C GLN A 84 -7.62 6.44 -7.23
N ASN A 85 -7.73 6.61 -8.53
CA ASN A 85 -8.96 7.05 -9.21
C ASN A 85 -9.83 5.90 -9.74
N ILE A 86 -9.48 4.64 -9.44
CA ILE A 86 -10.27 3.43 -9.72
C ILE A 86 -10.64 3.33 -11.21
N GLN A 87 -9.64 3.44 -12.10
CA GLN A 87 -9.83 3.23 -13.55
C GLN A 87 -9.33 1.82 -13.94
N LEU A 88 -9.85 0.79 -13.25
CA LEU A 88 -9.30 -0.57 -13.33
C LEU A 88 -9.58 -1.24 -14.67
N ASP A 89 -10.69 -0.92 -15.33
CA ASP A 89 -11.00 -1.45 -16.67
C ASP A 89 -10.01 -0.90 -17.70
N ALA A 90 -9.74 0.41 -17.65
CA ALA A 90 -8.76 1.03 -18.52
C ALA A 90 -7.36 0.48 -18.27
N LEU A 91 -6.99 0.20 -17.00
CA LEU A 91 -5.73 -0.47 -16.64
C LEU A 91 -5.63 -1.86 -17.27
N GLY A 92 -6.72 -2.64 -17.22
CA GLY A 92 -6.75 -4.00 -17.76
C GLY A 92 -6.64 -4.07 -19.30
N GLN A 93 -6.98 -2.98 -20.00
CA GLN A 93 -6.90 -2.87 -21.47
C GLN A 93 -5.50 -2.42 -21.96
N LEU A 94 -4.62 -1.99 -21.08
CA LEU A 94 -3.26 -1.58 -21.48
C LEU A 94 -2.44 -2.79 -21.92
N ASP A 95 -1.76 -2.64 -23.06
CA ASP A 95 -0.76 -3.61 -23.47
C ASP A 95 0.42 -3.57 -22.47
N PRO A 96 0.78 -4.71 -21.85
CA PRO A 96 1.94 -4.77 -20.98
C PRO A 96 3.24 -4.26 -21.61
N ALA A 97 3.36 -4.33 -22.94
CA ALA A 97 4.54 -3.88 -23.66
C ALA A 97 4.75 -2.36 -23.62
N VAL A 98 3.70 -1.56 -23.33
CA VAL A 98 3.81 -0.11 -23.21
C VAL A 98 4.14 0.36 -21.78
N LEU A 99 4.22 -0.57 -20.81
CA LEU A 99 4.55 -0.26 -19.43
C LEU A 99 6.07 -0.17 -19.27
N ASP A 100 6.54 1.03 -19.07
CA ASP A 100 7.98 1.41 -19.10
C ASP A 100 8.71 1.16 -17.77
N THR A 101 8.01 0.66 -16.73
CA THR A 101 8.60 0.29 -15.44
C THR A 101 8.08 -1.07 -14.96
N GLU A 102 8.93 -1.78 -14.23
CA GLU A 102 8.56 -3.04 -13.56
C GLU A 102 7.42 -2.82 -12.55
N ALA A 103 7.42 -1.67 -11.86
CA ALA A 103 6.38 -1.30 -10.92
C ALA A 103 4.99 -1.21 -11.60
N LYS A 104 4.89 -0.55 -12.76
CA LYS A 104 3.64 -0.46 -13.53
C LYS A 104 3.14 -1.83 -13.98
N LEU A 105 4.05 -2.68 -14.43
CA LEU A 105 3.72 -4.05 -14.83
C LEU A 105 3.20 -4.87 -13.64
N HIS A 106 3.83 -4.76 -12.47
CA HIS A 106 3.39 -5.45 -11.25
C HIS A 106 2.05 -4.91 -10.75
N ILE A 107 1.81 -3.60 -10.81
CA ILE A 107 0.52 -2.98 -10.47
C ILE A 107 -0.59 -3.56 -11.36
N GLN A 108 -0.40 -3.61 -12.67
CA GLN A 108 -1.37 -4.16 -13.61
C GLN A 108 -1.65 -5.65 -13.31
N LYS A 109 -0.59 -6.47 -13.16
CA LYS A 109 -0.73 -7.90 -12.86
C LYS A 109 -1.44 -8.15 -11.54
N ASN A 110 -1.05 -7.46 -10.47
CA ASN A 110 -1.67 -7.61 -9.16
C ASN A 110 -3.14 -7.19 -9.17
N CYS A 111 -3.47 -6.11 -9.88
CA CYS A 111 -4.85 -5.68 -10.06
C CYS A 111 -5.67 -6.77 -10.79
N ALA A 112 -5.15 -7.32 -11.88
CA ALA A 112 -5.83 -8.38 -12.64
C ALA A 112 -6.06 -9.64 -11.80
N VAL A 113 -5.05 -10.08 -11.03
CA VAL A 113 -5.15 -11.24 -10.13
C VAL A 113 -6.21 -11.00 -9.06
N LEU A 114 -6.19 -9.84 -8.40
CA LEU A 114 -7.16 -9.52 -7.35
C LEU A 114 -8.57 -9.44 -7.91
N ARG A 115 -8.78 -8.75 -9.03
CA ARG A 115 -10.11 -8.67 -9.67
C ARG A 115 -10.67 -10.06 -10.00
N LYS A 116 -9.85 -10.93 -10.59
CA LYS A 116 -10.23 -12.31 -10.89
C LYS A 116 -10.59 -13.07 -9.62
N SER A 117 -9.73 -13.03 -8.60
CA SER A 117 -9.97 -13.72 -7.34
C SER A 117 -11.24 -13.23 -6.64
N PHE A 118 -11.51 -11.92 -6.66
CA PHE A 118 -12.73 -11.35 -6.07
C PHE A 118 -13.99 -11.78 -6.82
N ALA A 119 -13.95 -11.81 -8.16
CA ALA A 119 -15.07 -12.28 -8.95
C ALA A 119 -15.40 -13.77 -8.71
N GLU A 120 -14.37 -14.58 -8.42
CA GLU A 120 -14.54 -16.00 -8.11
C GLU A 120 -15.00 -16.24 -6.65
N MET A 121 -14.56 -15.40 -5.70
CA MET A 121 -14.81 -15.61 -4.27
C MET A 121 -16.11 -14.97 -3.77
N PHE A 122 -16.54 -13.86 -4.34
CA PHE A 122 -17.64 -13.04 -3.82
C PHE A 122 -18.72 -12.83 -4.87
N SER A 123 -19.89 -13.40 -4.63
CA SER A 123 -21.03 -13.30 -5.55
C SER A 123 -21.94 -12.11 -5.26
N ASN A 124 -21.85 -11.48 -4.08
CA ASN A 124 -22.72 -10.38 -3.65
C ASN A 124 -22.00 -9.40 -2.71
N ASP A 125 -22.63 -8.26 -2.42
CA ASP A 125 -22.08 -7.23 -1.56
C ASP A 125 -21.96 -7.65 -0.08
N ASP A 126 -22.80 -8.55 0.40
CA ASP A 126 -22.72 -9.04 1.79
C ASP A 126 -21.42 -9.81 2.03
N ASP A 127 -20.99 -10.63 1.09
CA ASP A 127 -19.74 -11.38 1.19
C ASP A 127 -18.53 -10.45 1.08
N ARG A 128 -18.58 -9.47 0.17
CA ARG A 128 -17.55 -8.42 0.04
C ARG A 128 -17.44 -7.58 1.30
N LEU A 129 -18.58 -7.23 1.91
CA LEU A 129 -18.64 -6.47 3.16
C LEU A 129 -18.03 -7.26 4.32
N ARG A 130 -18.39 -8.55 4.48
CA ARG A 130 -17.81 -9.43 5.52
C ARG A 130 -16.30 -9.53 5.37
N PHE A 131 -15.79 -9.71 4.15
CA PHE A 131 -14.36 -9.73 3.88
C PHE A 131 -13.71 -8.40 4.23
N THR A 132 -14.30 -7.27 3.84
CA THR A 132 -13.78 -5.93 4.14
C THR A 132 -13.74 -5.67 5.64
N GLN A 133 -14.80 -6.03 6.36
CA GLN A 133 -14.84 -5.94 7.83
C GLN A 133 -13.77 -6.83 8.48
N PHE A 134 -13.57 -8.05 7.99
CA PHE A 134 -12.50 -8.92 8.45
C PHE A 134 -11.12 -8.29 8.22
N LEU A 135 -10.87 -7.76 7.03
CA LEU A 135 -9.62 -7.06 6.70
C LEU A 135 -9.35 -5.90 7.65
N LEU A 136 -10.35 -5.08 7.92
CA LEU A 136 -10.21 -3.87 8.74
C LEU A 136 -10.15 -4.15 10.26
N THR A 137 -10.76 -5.25 10.73
CA THR A 137 -10.89 -5.53 12.17
C THR A 137 -10.01 -6.66 12.68
N ARG A 138 -9.53 -7.53 11.78
CA ARG A 138 -8.80 -8.75 12.15
C ARG A 138 -7.41 -8.85 11.51
N CYS A 139 -7.08 -7.95 10.58
CA CYS A 139 -5.75 -7.89 9.98
C CYS A 139 -4.98 -6.70 10.55
N TYR A 140 -3.72 -6.92 10.92
CA TYR A 140 -2.89 -5.95 11.63
C TYR A 140 -1.56 -5.75 10.91
N LEU A 141 -1.15 -4.49 10.85
CA LEU A 141 0.19 -4.07 10.48
C LEU A 141 0.87 -3.46 11.71
N VAL A 142 2.12 -3.80 11.93
CA VAL A 142 2.95 -3.10 12.92
C VAL A 142 3.65 -1.95 12.21
N VAL A 143 3.41 -0.74 12.68
CA VAL A 143 4.06 0.46 12.16
C VAL A 143 5.13 0.89 13.16
N VAL A 144 6.37 0.96 12.70
CA VAL A 144 7.50 1.51 13.45
C VAL A 144 7.88 2.83 12.81
N SER A 145 7.81 3.91 13.57
CA SER A 145 8.14 5.26 13.10
C SER A 145 9.30 5.84 13.90
N THR A 146 10.22 6.51 13.22
CA THR A 146 11.35 7.21 13.83
C THR A 146 11.64 8.50 13.06
N PRO A 147 12.08 9.58 13.71
CA PRO A 147 12.47 10.79 13.01
C PRO A 147 13.85 10.68 12.33
N SER A 148 14.63 9.65 12.66
CA SER A 148 16.00 9.48 12.19
C SER A 148 16.12 8.44 11.10
N GLN A 149 16.73 8.82 9.98
CA GLN A 149 17.04 7.91 8.88
C GLN A 149 17.96 6.77 9.35
N GLU A 150 18.98 7.07 10.15
CA GLU A 150 19.91 6.07 10.68
C GLU A 150 19.17 5.04 11.53
N SER A 151 18.28 5.48 12.42
CA SER A 151 17.47 4.59 13.25
C SER A 151 16.51 3.74 12.39
N ALA A 152 15.91 4.32 11.35
CA ALA A 152 15.04 3.58 10.44
C ALA A 152 15.81 2.46 9.72
N PHE A 153 17.02 2.72 9.23
CA PHE A 153 17.87 1.70 8.61
C PHE A 153 18.31 0.60 9.58
N ARG A 154 18.65 0.95 10.82
CA ARG A 154 18.95 -0.05 11.86
C ARG A 154 17.76 -0.96 12.15
N ILE A 155 16.58 -0.38 12.31
CA ILE A 155 15.32 -1.13 12.50
C ILE A 155 15.06 -2.05 11.31
N PHE A 156 15.14 -1.53 10.09
CA PHE A 156 14.98 -2.30 8.86
C PHE A 156 15.93 -3.49 8.80
N THR A 157 17.21 -3.27 9.11
CA THR A 157 18.23 -4.32 9.11
C THR A 157 17.91 -5.41 10.15
N VAL A 158 17.56 -5.02 11.39
CA VAL A 158 17.20 -5.97 12.44
C VAL A 158 15.94 -6.76 12.11
N MET A 159 14.95 -6.13 11.50
CA MET A 159 13.68 -6.79 11.14
C MET A 159 13.86 -7.76 9.98
N ASN A 160 14.69 -7.44 9.00
CA ASN A 160 15.00 -8.33 7.87
C ASN A 160 15.97 -9.46 8.23
N SER A 161 16.86 -9.24 9.21
CA SER A 161 17.82 -10.24 9.64
C SER A 161 17.19 -11.39 10.45
N ARG A 162 15.97 -11.22 10.96
CA ARG A 162 15.24 -12.30 11.66
C ARG A 162 14.78 -13.45 10.74
N GLY A 163 14.93 -13.31 9.41
CA GLY A 163 14.68 -14.38 8.43
C GLY A 163 15.93 -15.17 8.02
N LEU A 164 17.11 -14.70 8.41
CA LEU A 164 18.39 -15.38 8.25
C LEU A 164 19.00 -15.49 9.66
N ASP A 165 19.40 -16.67 10.09
CA ASP A 165 20.21 -16.85 11.30
C ASP A 165 21.54 -16.11 11.09
N LEU A 166 21.54 -14.80 11.39
CA LEU A 166 22.78 -14.01 11.44
C LEU A 166 23.59 -14.49 12.63
N LEU A 167 24.72 -15.07 12.33
CA LEU A 167 25.73 -15.34 13.36
C LEU A 167 26.11 -14.01 14.04
N PRO A 168 26.39 -14.01 15.36
CA PRO A 168 26.81 -12.81 16.10
C PRO A 168 27.97 -12.05 15.44
N THR A 169 28.78 -12.73 14.63
CA THR A 169 29.89 -12.18 13.84
C THR A 169 29.44 -11.25 12.69
N ASP A 170 28.23 -11.40 12.16
CA ASP A 170 27.73 -10.56 11.06
C ASP A 170 27.20 -9.20 11.58
N ILE A 171 26.74 -9.17 12.84
CA ILE A 171 26.32 -7.94 13.53
C ILE A 171 27.54 -7.05 13.84
N ILE A 172 28.69 -7.66 14.18
CA ILE A 172 29.92 -6.93 14.53
C ILE A 172 30.55 -6.30 13.26
N LYS A 173 30.47 -6.94 12.11
CA LYS A 173 31.00 -6.38 10.84
C LYS A 173 30.29 -5.14 10.37
N SER A 174 28.99 -5.01 10.60
CA SER A 174 28.23 -3.81 10.21
C SER A 174 28.52 -2.59 11.09
N THR A 175 29.10 -2.78 12.28
CA THR A 175 29.41 -1.70 13.24
C THR A 175 30.85 -1.18 13.09
N VAL A 176 31.75 -1.93 12.42
CA VAL A 176 33.17 -1.60 12.31
C VAL A 176 33.56 -0.93 10.98
N ILE A 177 32.64 -0.87 9.99
CA ILE A 177 32.88 -0.28 8.66
C ILE A 177 32.04 1.01 8.46
N GLY A 178 31.57 1.63 9.53
CA GLY A 178 30.92 2.95 9.52
C GLY A 178 31.86 4.07 9.94
#